data_fdb59d7814024c3f2fe27400f1177bd2
#
_entry.id   fdb59d7814024c3f2fe27400f1177bd2
#
_cell.length_a   1.000
_cell.length_b   1.000
_cell.length_c   1.000
_cell.angle_alpha   90.00
_cell.angle_beta   90.00
_cell.angle_gamma   90.00
#
_symmetry.space_group_name_H-M   'P 1'
#
loop_
_entity.id
_entity.type
_entity.pdbx_description
1 polymer ?
#
loop_
_entity_poly.entity_id
_entity_poly.type
_entity_poly.pdbx_seq_one_letter_code
_entity_poly.pdbx_strand_id
1 'polypeptide(L)'
;DASLDDPLNQDEIGDTELLVVSFGTSYNDSRRETIGAIEKAMQKAFPDYAVRRGFTSQIIIDHVNKRDGEKIDNVTEALDRAVDNKVKTLVVQPTHLMNGLEYNDLKDELAGYSDSFEKIVLGDPLLTSDDDFQKVMNAIVDATKEYDDGETAICFMGHGTEADSNSVYTKMQETLKAAGHDNYFVGTVEATPSLDDVIAAVKAGGYKKVVLRPLMIVAGDHANNDMAGDEDGSWKTEFEKAGFEVTTVVEGLGSVQQSRICLLHTHRQRLIP
;
A
#
# COMPACT_ATOMS: atom_id res chain seq x y z
N ASP A 1 17.59 -6.01 8.15
CA ASP A 1 18.93 -5.72 7.65
C ASP A 1 18.81 -4.95 6.33
N ALA A 2 19.28 -3.69 6.33
CA ALA A 2 19.22 -2.79 5.16
C ALA A 2 20.04 -3.33 3.97
N SER A 3 21.08 -4.13 4.22
CA SER A 3 21.92 -4.70 3.16
C SER A 3 21.17 -5.69 2.25
N LEU A 4 19.97 -6.12 2.64
CA LEU A 4 19.13 -7.01 1.84
C LEU A 4 18.15 -6.24 0.93
N ASP A 5 18.08 -4.92 1.05
CA ASP A 5 17.27 -4.08 0.18
C ASP A 5 18.09 -3.57 -1.00
N ASP A 6 17.45 -3.43 -2.15
CA ASP A 6 18.03 -2.83 -3.34
C ASP A 6 17.28 -1.52 -3.62
N PRO A 7 17.95 -0.35 -3.60
CA PRO A 7 17.29 0.92 -3.87
C PRO A 7 16.84 1.09 -5.33
N LEU A 8 17.22 0.20 -6.23
CA LEU A 8 16.83 0.18 -7.64
C LEU A 8 17.01 1.55 -8.32
N ASN A 9 18.19 2.12 -8.21
CA ASN A 9 18.56 3.40 -8.82
C ASN A 9 19.82 3.31 -9.68
N GLN A 10 20.11 2.13 -10.21
CA GLN A 10 21.23 1.92 -11.11
C GLN A 10 21.01 2.62 -12.46
N ASP A 11 22.10 3.07 -13.07
CA ASP A 11 22.11 3.71 -14.37
C ASP A 11 22.37 2.68 -15.50
N GLU A 12 22.40 3.14 -16.76
CA GLU A 12 22.65 2.33 -17.94
C GLU A 12 21.62 1.20 -18.15
N ILE A 13 20.35 1.57 -18.15
CA ILE A 13 19.21 0.63 -18.08
C ILE A 13 18.51 0.37 -19.42
N GLY A 14 18.96 0.97 -20.51
CA GLY A 14 18.32 0.83 -21.83
C GLY A 14 17.16 1.80 -22.04
N ASP A 15 16.28 1.47 -23.00
CA ASP A 15 15.26 2.40 -23.52
C ASP A 15 13.93 2.38 -22.76
N THR A 16 13.69 1.35 -21.95
CA THR A 16 12.39 1.13 -21.30
C THR A 16 12.56 0.95 -19.80
N GLU A 17 11.83 1.74 -19.04
CA GLU A 17 11.85 1.70 -17.57
C GLU A 17 10.44 1.51 -17.02
N LEU A 18 10.32 0.68 -16.00
CA LEU A 18 9.14 0.58 -15.12
C LEU A 18 9.52 1.16 -13.77
N LEU A 19 9.04 2.38 -13.50
CA LEU A 19 9.26 3.07 -12.23
C LEU A 19 8.14 2.74 -11.27
N VAL A 20 8.46 2.02 -10.21
CA VAL A 20 7.53 1.71 -9.12
C VAL A 20 7.61 2.84 -8.10
N VAL A 21 6.50 3.56 -7.91
CA VAL A 21 6.42 4.69 -6.99
C VAL A 21 5.61 4.31 -5.77
N SER A 22 6.23 4.42 -4.61
CA SER A 22 5.62 4.10 -3.32
C SER A 22 5.78 5.28 -2.36
N PHE A 23 4.89 5.39 -1.37
CA PHE A 23 5.11 6.32 -0.25
C PHE A 23 6.43 5.99 0.45
N GLY A 24 6.66 4.70 0.68
CA GLY A 24 7.85 4.19 1.33
C GLY A 24 7.61 3.76 2.76
N THR A 25 8.61 3.12 3.33
CA THR A 25 8.67 2.79 4.76
C THR A 25 10.13 2.72 5.21
N SER A 26 10.40 3.17 6.43
CA SER A 26 11.71 3.05 7.06
C SER A 26 11.94 1.69 7.76
N TYR A 27 10.91 0.90 7.90
CA TYR A 27 11.00 -0.45 8.47
C TYR A 27 11.59 -1.41 7.43
N ASN A 28 12.84 -1.84 7.64
CA ASN A 28 13.61 -2.59 6.65
C ASN A 28 12.95 -3.90 6.25
N ASP A 29 12.42 -4.66 7.19
CA ASP A 29 11.76 -5.93 6.90
C ASP A 29 10.46 -5.71 6.12
N SER A 30 9.63 -4.76 6.53
CA SER A 30 8.42 -4.41 5.80
C SER A 30 8.73 -3.91 4.39
N ARG A 31 9.74 -3.06 4.21
CA ARG A 31 10.14 -2.57 2.89
C ARG A 31 10.50 -3.71 1.96
N ARG A 32 11.29 -4.66 2.43
CA ARG A 32 11.68 -5.85 1.65
C ARG A 32 10.48 -6.75 1.34
N GLU A 33 9.63 -7.02 2.31
CA GLU A 33 8.52 -7.96 2.21
C GLU A 33 7.32 -7.41 1.45
N THR A 34 7.21 -6.10 1.31
CA THR A 34 6.11 -5.42 0.64
C THR A 34 6.57 -4.75 -0.66
N ILE A 35 7.17 -3.59 -0.58
CA ILE A 35 7.65 -2.83 -1.77
C ILE A 35 8.64 -3.67 -2.57
N GLY A 36 9.64 -4.24 -1.92
CA GLY A 36 10.64 -5.10 -2.56
C GLY A 36 10.02 -6.32 -3.24
N ALA A 37 9.01 -6.93 -2.62
CA ALA A 37 8.28 -8.05 -3.21
C ALA A 37 7.46 -7.63 -4.43
N ILE A 38 6.83 -6.44 -4.41
CA ILE A 38 6.14 -5.87 -5.57
C ILE A 38 7.12 -5.62 -6.70
N GLU A 39 8.25 -5.00 -6.43
CA GLU A 39 9.29 -4.72 -7.43
C GLU A 39 9.83 -6.00 -8.07
N LYS A 40 10.07 -7.04 -7.27
CA LYS A 40 10.49 -8.36 -7.79
C LYS A 40 9.41 -9.01 -8.66
N ALA A 41 8.15 -8.88 -8.29
CA ALA A 41 7.04 -9.38 -9.10
C ALA A 41 6.96 -8.63 -10.44
N MET A 42 7.20 -7.32 -10.45
CA MET A 42 7.28 -6.50 -11.67
C MET A 42 8.45 -6.93 -12.56
N GLN A 43 9.64 -7.14 -11.99
CA GLN A 43 10.81 -7.61 -12.72
C GLN A 43 10.54 -8.95 -13.41
N LYS A 44 9.86 -9.85 -12.71
CA LYS A 44 9.51 -11.17 -13.25
C LYS A 44 8.46 -11.09 -14.36
N ALA A 45 7.45 -10.23 -14.20
CA ALA A 45 6.36 -10.08 -15.15
C ALA A 45 6.76 -9.30 -16.40
N PHE A 46 7.68 -8.35 -16.27
CA PHE A 46 8.11 -7.43 -17.33
C PHE A 46 9.64 -7.46 -17.49
N PRO A 47 10.22 -8.60 -17.94
CA PRO A 47 11.68 -8.77 -17.99
C PRO A 47 12.39 -7.83 -18.97
N ASP A 48 11.64 -7.25 -19.94
CA ASP A 48 12.17 -6.30 -20.90
C ASP A 48 12.26 -4.85 -20.37
N TYR A 49 11.70 -4.61 -19.19
CA TYR A 49 11.75 -3.31 -18.53
C TYR A 49 12.78 -3.30 -17.41
N ALA A 50 13.53 -2.21 -17.32
CA ALA A 50 14.34 -1.95 -16.13
C ALA A 50 13.41 -1.46 -15.00
N VAL A 51 13.27 -2.23 -13.95
CA VAL A 51 12.46 -1.84 -12.78
C VAL A 51 13.28 -0.94 -11.87
N ARG A 52 12.72 0.22 -11.53
CA ARG A 52 13.35 1.23 -10.68
C ARG A 52 12.38 1.68 -9.62
N ARG A 53 12.93 2.28 -8.56
CA ARG A 53 12.19 2.72 -7.36
C ARG A 53 12.19 4.22 -7.22
N GLY A 54 11.05 4.78 -6.81
CA GLY A 54 10.95 6.14 -6.29
C GLY A 54 10.02 6.17 -5.07
N PHE A 55 10.39 6.94 -4.05
CA PHE A 55 9.54 7.17 -2.88
C PHE A 55 8.99 8.59 -2.89
N THR A 56 7.76 8.76 -2.42
CA THR A 56 7.13 10.09 -2.28
C THR A 56 7.47 10.75 -0.95
N SER A 57 7.75 9.99 0.11
CA SER A 57 8.04 10.52 1.43
C SER A 57 9.52 10.85 1.61
N GLN A 58 9.85 12.15 1.54
CA GLN A 58 11.22 12.62 1.80
C GLN A 58 11.68 12.31 3.22
N ILE A 59 10.78 12.37 4.21
CA ILE A 59 11.08 12.04 5.61
C ILE A 59 11.59 10.61 5.72
N ILE A 60 10.94 9.67 5.05
CA ILE A 60 11.36 8.26 5.05
C ILE A 60 12.72 8.10 4.35
N ILE A 61 12.91 8.74 3.20
CA ILE A 61 14.18 8.71 2.45
C ILE A 61 15.33 9.19 3.33
N ASP A 62 15.16 10.34 3.96
CA ASP A 62 16.18 10.95 4.83
C ASP A 62 16.47 10.07 6.05
N HIS A 63 15.43 9.49 6.65
CA HIS A 63 15.57 8.60 7.81
C HIS A 63 16.38 7.35 7.45
N VAL A 64 16.05 6.70 6.35
CA VAL A 64 16.77 5.50 5.88
C VAL A 64 18.23 5.82 5.54
N ASN A 65 18.45 6.93 4.86
CA ASN A 65 19.81 7.36 4.51
C ASN A 65 20.65 7.67 5.78
N LYS A 66 20.09 8.38 6.73
CA LYS A 66 20.78 8.71 8.00
C LYS A 66 21.09 7.48 8.83
N ARG A 67 20.17 6.54 8.92
CA ARG A 67 20.31 5.33 9.75
C ARG A 67 21.20 4.28 9.10
N ASP A 68 20.98 4.02 7.80
CA ASP A 68 21.54 2.86 7.10
C ASP A 68 22.51 3.26 5.96
N GLY A 69 22.62 4.53 5.60
CA GLY A 69 23.42 5.00 4.47
C GLY A 69 22.82 4.61 3.09
N GLU A 70 21.62 4.07 3.05
CA GLU A 70 20.94 3.69 1.83
C GLU A 70 20.33 4.93 1.17
N LYS A 71 20.64 5.12 -0.12
CA LYS A 71 20.14 6.25 -0.91
C LYS A 71 18.99 5.78 -1.79
N ILE A 72 17.79 6.21 -1.45
CA ILE A 72 16.58 5.96 -2.21
C ILE A 72 16.19 7.26 -2.92
N ASP A 73 15.90 7.17 -4.22
CA ASP A 73 15.46 8.34 -4.99
C ASP A 73 14.05 8.78 -4.56
N ASN A 74 13.83 10.08 -4.43
CA ASN A 74 12.48 10.61 -4.46
C ASN A 74 11.96 10.61 -5.91
N VAL A 75 10.71 11.00 -6.12
CA VAL A 75 10.10 10.95 -7.45
C VAL A 75 10.84 11.85 -8.45
N THR A 76 11.20 13.06 -8.06
CA THR A 76 11.96 13.99 -8.91
C THR A 76 13.33 13.42 -9.29
N GLU A 77 14.06 12.90 -8.32
CA GLU A 77 15.37 12.29 -8.56
C GLU A 77 15.26 11.06 -9.48
N ALA A 78 14.25 10.22 -9.28
CA ALA A 78 14.00 9.05 -10.12
C ALA A 78 13.66 9.45 -11.57
N LEU A 79 12.83 10.48 -11.75
CA LEU A 79 12.48 11.00 -13.08
C LEU A 79 13.67 11.65 -13.78
N ASP A 80 14.45 12.46 -13.07
CA ASP A 80 15.67 13.07 -13.61
C ASP A 80 16.69 12.01 -14.02
N ARG A 81 16.83 10.97 -13.22
CA ARG A 81 17.70 9.82 -13.54
C ARG A 81 17.23 9.11 -14.81
N ALA A 82 15.93 8.91 -14.98
CA ALA A 82 15.38 8.31 -16.20
C ALA A 82 15.67 9.17 -17.45
N VAL A 83 15.57 10.49 -17.32
CA VAL A 83 15.95 11.44 -18.39
C VAL A 83 17.43 11.31 -18.73
N ASP A 84 18.29 11.31 -17.71
CA ASP A 84 19.74 11.21 -17.88
C ASP A 84 20.14 9.86 -18.49
N ASN A 85 19.43 8.81 -18.18
CA ASN A 85 19.60 7.46 -18.75
C ASN A 85 19.04 7.35 -20.18
N LYS A 86 18.43 8.40 -20.72
CA LYS A 86 17.86 8.44 -22.07
C LYS A 86 16.76 7.41 -22.28
N VAL A 87 15.96 7.16 -21.25
CA VAL A 87 14.78 6.30 -21.35
C VAL A 87 13.81 6.89 -22.36
N LYS A 88 13.30 6.06 -23.28
CA LYS A 88 12.32 6.47 -24.30
C LYS A 88 10.90 6.21 -23.83
N THR A 89 10.65 5.05 -23.25
CA THR A 89 9.34 4.65 -22.70
C THR A 89 9.45 4.50 -21.21
N LEU A 90 8.72 5.35 -20.47
CA LEU A 90 8.61 5.29 -19.03
C LEU A 90 7.19 4.85 -18.64
N VAL A 91 7.10 3.71 -17.97
CA VAL A 91 5.87 3.25 -17.32
C VAL A 91 6.01 3.50 -15.84
N VAL A 92 5.06 4.22 -15.25
CA VAL A 92 5.05 4.51 -13.82
C VAL A 92 3.91 3.75 -13.17
N GLN A 93 4.24 2.84 -12.27
CA GLN A 93 3.27 2.08 -11.50
C GLN A 93 3.28 2.53 -10.04
N PRO A 94 2.23 3.24 -9.58
CA PRO A 94 2.10 3.56 -8.17
C PRO A 94 1.69 2.32 -7.37
N THR A 95 2.15 2.24 -6.12
CA THR A 95 1.69 1.23 -5.17
C THR A 95 0.62 1.80 -4.21
N HIS A 96 0.12 2.99 -4.47
CA HIS A 96 -0.91 3.64 -3.68
C HIS A 96 -2.20 2.81 -3.65
N LEU A 97 -2.86 2.83 -2.50
CA LEU A 97 -4.11 2.09 -2.31
C LEU A 97 -5.25 2.69 -3.14
N MET A 98 -5.29 4.02 -3.26
CA MET A 98 -6.41 4.76 -3.82
C MET A 98 -5.99 5.96 -4.65
N ASN A 99 -6.91 6.47 -5.45
CA ASN A 99 -6.79 7.75 -6.15
C ASN A 99 -7.04 8.90 -5.17
N GLY A 100 -6.03 9.22 -4.37
CA GLY A 100 -6.06 10.30 -3.38
C GLY A 100 -5.09 11.42 -3.71
N LEU A 101 -4.77 12.25 -2.70
CA LEU A 101 -3.90 13.40 -2.86
C LEU A 101 -2.51 13.02 -3.39
N GLU A 102 -1.90 11.99 -2.82
CA GLU A 102 -0.55 11.56 -3.23
C GLU A 102 -0.49 11.05 -4.66
N TYR A 103 -1.52 10.31 -5.10
CA TYR A 103 -1.61 9.88 -6.49
C TYR A 103 -1.75 11.06 -7.45
N ASN A 104 -2.56 12.05 -7.09
CA ASN A 104 -2.74 13.25 -7.89
C ASN A 104 -1.47 14.10 -7.95
N ASP A 105 -0.74 14.23 -6.84
CA ASP A 105 0.55 14.90 -6.82
C ASP A 105 1.56 14.21 -7.75
N LEU A 106 1.61 12.88 -7.74
CA LEU A 106 2.42 12.12 -8.67
C LEU A 106 2.03 12.39 -10.13
N LYS A 107 0.74 12.37 -10.42
CA LYS A 107 0.22 12.65 -11.76
C LYS A 107 0.62 14.04 -12.25
N ASP A 108 0.50 15.05 -11.39
CA ASP A 108 0.85 16.44 -11.69
C ASP A 108 2.37 16.57 -11.92
N GLU A 109 3.18 15.89 -11.14
CA GLU A 109 4.64 15.89 -11.33
C GLU A 109 5.03 15.25 -12.66
N LEU A 110 4.43 14.12 -13.02
CA LEU A 110 4.68 13.46 -14.30
C LEU A 110 4.32 14.34 -15.49
N ALA A 111 3.28 15.16 -15.39
CA ALA A 111 2.89 16.09 -16.45
C ALA A 111 4.02 17.06 -16.82
N GLY A 112 4.88 17.42 -15.88
CA GLY A 112 6.07 18.25 -16.10
C GLY A 112 7.18 17.57 -16.93
N TYR A 113 7.11 16.27 -17.09
CA TYR A 113 8.10 15.46 -17.84
C TYR A 113 7.54 14.93 -19.16
N SER A 114 6.36 15.37 -19.60
CA SER A 114 5.70 14.86 -20.81
C SER A 114 6.56 14.95 -22.07
N ASP A 115 7.38 16.00 -22.19
CA ASP A 115 8.27 16.21 -23.33
C ASP A 115 9.64 15.54 -23.19
N SER A 116 9.91 14.95 -22.03
CA SER A 116 11.22 14.34 -21.73
C SER A 116 11.35 12.90 -22.20
N PHE A 117 10.23 12.26 -22.54
CA PHE A 117 10.17 10.88 -22.99
C PHE A 117 9.33 10.76 -24.27
N GLU A 118 9.58 9.75 -25.07
CA GLU A 118 8.72 9.46 -26.23
C GLU A 118 7.32 9.00 -25.78
N LYS A 119 7.27 8.27 -24.65
CA LYS A 119 6.03 7.79 -24.06
C LYS A 119 6.14 7.73 -22.53
N ILE A 120 5.15 8.31 -21.86
CA ILE A 120 4.93 8.14 -20.41
C ILE A 120 3.57 7.50 -20.20
N VAL A 121 3.52 6.48 -19.35
CA VAL A 121 2.29 5.79 -18.99
C VAL A 121 2.19 5.76 -17.46
N LEU A 122 1.03 6.12 -16.93
CA LEU A 122 0.74 6.05 -15.50
C LEU A 122 -0.31 4.97 -15.23
N GLY A 123 0.07 3.97 -14.43
CA GLY A 123 -0.85 2.95 -13.95
C GLY A 123 -1.80 3.47 -12.87
N ASP A 124 -2.90 2.76 -12.66
CA ASP A 124 -3.88 3.09 -11.63
C ASP A 124 -3.43 2.61 -10.23
N PRO A 125 -3.93 3.24 -9.15
CA PRO A 125 -3.81 2.71 -7.80
C PRO A 125 -4.52 1.36 -7.64
N LEU A 126 -4.25 0.66 -6.54
CA LEU A 126 -4.76 -0.68 -6.28
C LEU A 126 -6.30 -0.75 -6.30
N LEU A 127 -6.98 0.20 -5.64
CA LEU A 127 -8.44 0.25 -5.54
C LEU A 127 -8.99 1.35 -6.44
N THR A 128 -9.31 1.03 -7.68
CA THR A 128 -9.84 1.96 -8.67
C THR A 128 -11.22 1.53 -9.17
N SER A 129 -11.38 0.31 -9.66
CA SER A 129 -12.64 -0.22 -10.20
C SER A 129 -13.35 -1.15 -9.23
N ASP A 130 -14.63 -1.43 -9.48
CA ASP A 130 -15.39 -2.44 -8.72
C ASP A 130 -14.70 -3.82 -8.78
N ASP A 131 -14.14 -4.17 -9.92
CA ASP A 131 -13.38 -5.41 -10.08
C ASP A 131 -12.13 -5.44 -9.18
N ASP A 132 -11.44 -4.32 -9.03
CA ASP A 132 -10.30 -4.19 -8.11
C ASP A 132 -10.72 -4.44 -6.66
N PHE A 133 -11.86 -3.88 -6.24
CA PHE A 133 -12.40 -4.13 -4.89
C PHE A 133 -12.71 -5.60 -4.66
N GLN A 134 -13.30 -6.30 -5.64
CA GLN A 134 -13.56 -7.73 -5.55
C GLN A 134 -12.28 -8.54 -5.44
N LYS A 135 -11.28 -8.24 -6.25
CA LYS A 135 -9.99 -8.93 -6.26
C LYS A 135 -9.22 -8.72 -4.96
N VAL A 136 -9.17 -7.48 -4.47
CA VAL A 136 -8.49 -7.16 -3.21
C VAL A 136 -9.25 -7.75 -2.03
N MET A 137 -10.59 -7.70 -2.02
CA MET A 137 -11.40 -8.40 -1.01
C MET A 137 -11.06 -9.88 -0.95
N ASN A 138 -11.04 -10.57 -2.08
CA ASN A 138 -10.69 -11.98 -2.14
C ASN A 138 -9.27 -12.24 -1.61
N ALA A 139 -8.33 -11.35 -1.92
CA ALA A 139 -6.96 -11.46 -1.45
C ALA A 139 -6.86 -11.31 0.08
N ILE A 140 -7.52 -10.33 0.67
CA ILE A 140 -7.47 -10.11 2.13
C ILE A 140 -8.23 -11.19 2.90
N VAL A 141 -9.32 -11.71 2.36
CA VAL A 141 -10.07 -12.82 2.95
C VAL A 141 -9.22 -14.10 2.92
N ASP A 142 -8.59 -14.41 1.79
CA ASP A 142 -7.69 -15.56 1.68
C ASP A 142 -6.49 -15.46 2.61
N ALA A 143 -5.89 -14.27 2.71
CA ALA A 143 -4.74 -14.02 3.58
C ALA A 143 -5.04 -14.14 5.08
N THR A 144 -6.30 -14.05 5.48
CA THR A 144 -6.75 -14.10 6.87
C THR A 144 -7.58 -15.35 7.21
N LYS A 145 -7.71 -16.28 6.28
CA LYS A 145 -8.56 -17.48 6.46
C LYS A 145 -8.18 -18.34 7.67
N GLU A 146 -6.92 -18.35 8.06
CA GLU A 146 -6.46 -19.08 9.24
C GLU A 146 -7.02 -18.53 10.56
N TYR A 147 -7.42 -17.26 10.58
CA TYR A 147 -8.02 -16.59 11.72
C TYR A 147 -9.56 -16.60 11.67
N ASP A 148 -10.14 -16.97 10.52
CA ASP A 148 -11.57 -16.90 10.28
C ASP A 148 -12.26 -18.22 10.74
N ASP A 149 -12.61 -18.25 12.01
CA ASP A 149 -13.35 -19.34 12.64
C ASP A 149 -14.88 -19.07 12.73
N GLY A 150 -15.34 -17.97 12.14
CA GLY A 150 -16.74 -17.52 12.22
C GLY A 150 -17.12 -16.82 13.52
N GLU A 151 -16.26 -16.89 14.55
CA GLU A 151 -16.48 -16.30 15.88
C GLU A 151 -15.51 -15.14 16.18
N THR A 152 -14.48 -15.00 15.37
CA THR A 152 -13.48 -13.92 15.47
C THR A 152 -13.80 -12.81 14.50
N ALA A 153 -13.79 -11.57 14.96
CA ALA A 153 -13.87 -10.38 14.12
C ALA A 153 -12.49 -10.09 13.51
N ILE A 154 -12.43 -9.94 12.19
CA ILE A 154 -11.21 -9.59 11.47
C ILE A 154 -11.33 -8.14 11.05
N CYS A 155 -10.49 -7.28 11.65
CA CYS A 155 -10.56 -5.83 11.53
C CYS A 155 -9.35 -5.31 10.75
N PHE A 156 -9.62 -4.62 9.65
CA PHE A 156 -8.62 -3.97 8.82
C PHE A 156 -8.53 -2.48 9.16
N MET A 157 -7.33 -2.01 9.39
CA MET A 157 -7.03 -0.61 9.69
C MET A 157 -6.40 0.06 8.47
N GLY A 158 -7.11 0.97 7.85
CA GLY A 158 -6.57 1.87 6.82
C GLY A 158 -6.04 3.16 7.42
N HIS A 159 -5.30 3.91 6.63
CA HIS A 159 -4.79 5.23 7.03
C HIS A 159 -5.93 6.22 7.24
N GLY A 160 -6.83 6.32 6.27
CA GLY A 160 -7.86 7.33 6.23
C GLY A 160 -7.37 8.64 5.60
N THR A 161 -8.29 9.43 5.10
CA THR A 161 -8.01 10.73 4.50
C THR A 161 -9.21 11.65 4.64
N GLU A 162 -8.98 12.96 4.66
CA GLU A 162 -10.05 13.96 4.60
C GLU A 162 -10.61 14.14 3.19
N ALA A 163 -9.93 13.60 2.17
CA ALA A 163 -10.38 13.68 0.78
C ALA A 163 -11.54 12.72 0.49
N ASP A 164 -12.26 12.97 -0.61
CA ASP A 164 -13.38 12.12 -1.07
C ASP A 164 -12.99 10.67 -1.31
N SER A 165 -11.72 10.41 -1.62
CA SER A 165 -11.17 9.07 -1.77
C SER A 165 -11.26 8.21 -0.50
N ASN A 166 -11.55 8.81 0.67
CA ASN A 166 -11.82 8.07 1.90
C ASN A 166 -12.99 7.08 1.76
N SER A 167 -13.87 7.31 0.80
CA SER A 167 -15.01 6.43 0.48
C SER A 167 -14.58 5.00 0.13
N VAL A 168 -13.32 4.75 -0.24
CA VAL A 168 -12.83 3.39 -0.53
C VAL A 168 -12.94 2.46 0.68
N TYR A 169 -12.82 2.97 1.89
CA TYR A 169 -12.94 2.15 3.11
C TYR A 169 -14.37 1.68 3.34
N THR A 170 -15.35 2.57 3.18
CA THR A 170 -16.77 2.20 3.24
C THR A 170 -17.13 1.23 2.11
N LYS A 171 -16.61 1.48 0.90
CA LYS A 171 -16.86 0.60 -0.26
C LYS A 171 -16.26 -0.79 -0.04
N MET A 172 -15.08 -0.91 0.54
CA MET A 172 -14.52 -2.21 0.90
C MET A 172 -15.37 -2.92 1.95
N GLN A 173 -15.86 -2.21 2.96
CA GLN A 173 -16.78 -2.77 3.96
C GLN A 173 -18.05 -3.30 3.31
N GLU A 174 -18.65 -2.54 2.42
CA GLU A 174 -19.86 -2.97 1.67
C GLU A 174 -19.58 -4.16 0.78
N THR A 175 -18.42 -4.21 0.14
CA THR A 175 -18.00 -5.33 -0.71
C THR A 175 -17.86 -6.62 0.09
N LEU A 176 -17.24 -6.55 1.26
CA LEU A 176 -17.11 -7.68 2.20
C LEU A 176 -18.47 -8.18 2.68
N LYS A 177 -19.34 -7.24 3.08
CA LYS A 177 -20.69 -7.56 3.56
C LYS A 177 -21.55 -8.20 2.47
N ALA A 178 -21.51 -7.66 1.26
CA ALA A 178 -22.25 -8.20 0.12
C ALA A 178 -21.81 -9.63 -0.25
N ALA A 179 -20.56 -9.98 0.02
CA ALA A 179 -20.01 -11.34 -0.19
C ALA A 179 -20.25 -12.27 1.00
N GLY A 180 -20.95 -11.83 2.05
CA GLY A 180 -21.29 -12.66 3.22
C GLY A 180 -20.20 -12.73 4.29
N HIS A 181 -19.19 -11.86 4.24
CA HIS A 181 -18.13 -11.79 5.25
C HIS A 181 -18.53 -10.84 6.39
N ASP A 182 -19.52 -11.23 7.19
CA ASP A 182 -20.13 -10.39 8.22
C ASP A 182 -19.21 -10.14 9.44
N ASN A 183 -18.18 -10.96 9.61
CA ASN A 183 -17.18 -10.84 10.67
C ASN A 183 -15.94 -10.03 10.26
N TYR A 184 -15.98 -9.38 9.10
CA TYR A 184 -14.92 -8.51 8.58
C TYR A 184 -15.32 -7.04 8.75
N PHE A 185 -14.41 -6.24 9.30
CA PHE A 185 -14.64 -4.83 9.62
C PHE A 185 -13.50 -3.98 9.07
N VAL A 186 -13.83 -2.80 8.56
CA VAL A 186 -12.86 -1.84 8.02
C VAL A 186 -13.00 -0.53 8.77
N GLY A 187 -11.89 0.00 9.23
CA GLY A 187 -11.81 1.32 9.84
C GLY A 187 -10.54 2.05 9.45
N THR A 188 -10.36 3.25 9.99
CA THR A 188 -9.24 4.14 9.65
C THR A 188 -8.61 4.74 10.91
N VAL A 189 -7.34 5.16 10.79
CA VAL A 189 -6.64 5.89 11.85
C VAL A 189 -7.10 7.34 11.90
N GLU A 190 -7.16 8.01 10.76
CA GLU A 190 -7.29 9.48 10.69
C GLU A 190 -8.65 9.96 10.19
N ALA A 191 -9.58 9.05 9.86
CA ALA A 191 -10.88 9.43 9.30
C ALA A 191 -12.00 8.52 9.81
N THR A 192 -13.04 8.34 9.00
CA THR A 192 -14.16 7.44 9.29
C THR A 192 -14.20 6.29 8.28
N PRO A 193 -14.62 5.07 8.69
CA PRO A 193 -14.99 4.68 10.05
C PRO A 193 -13.82 4.79 11.03
N SER A 194 -14.07 5.29 12.23
CA SER A 194 -13.07 5.42 13.28
C SER A 194 -12.88 4.12 14.05
N LEU A 195 -11.87 4.07 14.92
CA LEU A 195 -11.68 2.98 15.89
C LEU A 195 -12.95 2.75 16.73
N ASP A 196 -13.55 3.82 17.23
CA ASP A 196 -14.77 3.73 18.04
C ASP A 196 -15.94 3.14 17.25
N ASP A 197 -16.07 3.50 15.99
CA ASP A 197 -17.09 2.92 15.09
C ASP A 197 -16.88 1.43 14.91
N VAL A 198 -15.64 1.00 14.72
CA VAL A 198 -15.29 -0.41 14.56
C VAL A 198 -15.54 -1.19 15.84
N ILE A 199 -15.12 -0.67 17.01
CA ILE A 199 -15.38 -1.32 18.30
C ILE A 199 -16.88 -1.50 18.52
N ALA A 200 -17.68 -0.46 18.26
CA ALA A 200 -19.14 -0.53 18.40
C ALA A 200 -19.75 -1.60 17.49
N ALA A 201 -19.31 -1.68 16.24
CA ALA A 201 -19.79 -2.68 15.28
C ALA A 201 -19.41 -4.10 15.68
N VAL A 202 -18.19 -4.31 16.16
CA VAL A 202 -17.72 -5.60 16.64
C VAL A 202 -18.49 -6.07 17.87
N LYS A 203 -18.75 -5.16 18.81
CA LYS A 203 -19.61 -5.44 19.98
C LYS A 203 -21.04 -5.82 19.57
N ALA A 204 -21.62 -5.06 18.65
CA ALA A 204 -22.97 -5.35 18.14
C ALA A 204 -23.07 -6.71 17.47
N GLY A 205 -21.99 -7.20 16.86
CA GLY A 205 -21.90 -8.52 16.27
C GLY A 205 -21.73 -9.67 17.26
N GLY A 206 -21.48 -9.36 18.54
CA GLY A 206 -21.34 -10.37 19.60
C GLY A 206 -19.99 -11.09 19.64
N TYR A 207 -18.98 -10.58 18.94
CA TYR A 207 -17.65 -11.17 18.91
C TYR A 207 -16.89 -10.94 20.24
N LYS A 208 -15.98 -11.87 20.57
CA LYS A 208 -15.12 -11.80 21.77
C LYS A 208 -13.65 -11.69 21.44
N LYS A 209 -13.29 -12.14 20.24
CA LYS A 209 -11.91 -12.15 19.74
C LYS A 209 -11.83 -11.27 18.50
N VAL A 210 -10.72 -10.55 18.38
CA VAL A 210 -10.42 -9.72 17.21
C VAL A 210 -9.03 -10.00 16.68
N VAL A 211 -8.90 -9.94 15.37
CA VAL A 211 -7.62 -9.91 14.67
C VAL A 211 -7.51 -8.54 14.02
N LEU A 212 -6.40 -7.86 14.22
CA LEU A 212 -6.10 -6.56 13.63
C LEU A 212 -5.02 -6.71 12.57
N ARG A 213 -5.29 -6.18 11.38
CA ARG A 213 -4.37 -6.17 10.26
C ARG A 213 -4.45 -4.85 9.50
N PRO A 214 -3.31 -4.30 8.99
CA PRO A 214 -3.38 -3.07 8.21
C PRO A 214 -3.99 -3.29 6.83
N LEU A 215 -4.82 -2.34 6.39
CA LEU A 215 -5.28 -2.20 5.00
C LEU A 215 -4.40 -1.15 4.32
N MET A 216 -3.13 -1.45 4.23
CA MET A 216 -2.07 -0.60 3.69
C MET A 216 -1.06 -1.48 2.96
N ILE A 217 -0.40 -0.94 1.96
CA ILE A 217 0.62 -1.67 1.18
C ILE A 217 1.78 -2.11 2.08
N VAL A 218 2.22 -1.22 2.97
CA VAL A 218 3.32 -1.48 3.92
C VAL A 218 2.79 -1.61 5.34
N ALA A 219 3.53 -2.30 6.20
CA ALA A 219 3.34 -2.29 7.64
C ALA A 219 4.39 -1.37 8.27
N GLY A 220 4.14 -0.07 8.19
CA GLY A 220 5.02 0.97 8.69
C GLY A 220 4.62 1.48 10.08
N ASP A 221 4.81 2.78 10.30
CA ASP A 221 4.62 3.41 11.61
C ASP A 221 3.19 3.23 12.14
N HIS A 222 2.17 3.48 11.32
CA HIS A 222 0.77 3.31 11.74
C HIS A 222 0.45 1.87 12.15
N ALA A 223 0.92 0.88 11.42
CA ALA A 223 0.67 -0.53 11.75
C ALA A 223 1.39 -0.95 13.03
N ASN A 224 2.61 -0.48 13.23
CA ASN A 224 3.41 -0.83 14.40
C ASN A 224 2.99 -0.08 15.67
N ASN A 225 2.54 1.16 15.56
CA ASN A 225 2.23 2.03 16.68
C ASN A 225 0.71 2.23 16.87
N ASP A 226 0.01 2.79 15.89
CA ASP A 226 -1.42 3.08 16.02
C ASP A 226 -2.28 1.81 16.07
N MET A 227 -1.89 0.75 15.41
CA MET A 227 -2.61 -0.52 15.43
C MET A 227 -2.11 -1.45 16.54
N ALA A 228 -0.84 -1.83 16.51
CA ALA A 228 -0.28 -2.90 17.31
C ALA A 228 0.56 -2.43 18.51
N GLY A 229 0.68 -1.12 18.72
CA GLY A 229 1.46 -0.55 19.83
C GLY A 229 0.84 -0.80 21.19
N ASP A 230 1.65 -0.69 22.23
CA ASP A 230 1.22 -0.87 23.62
C ASP A 230 0.80 0.43 24.32
N GLU A 231 0.91 1.54 23.63
CA GLU A 231 0.51 2.85 24.12
C GLU A 231 -1.02 2.99 24.16
N ASP A 232 -1.50 3.80 25.10
CA ASP A 232 -2.92 4.13 25.17
C ASP A 232 -3.40 4.78 23.86
N GLY A 233 -4.55 4.37 23.40
CA GLY A 233 -5.15 4.88 22.16
C GLY A 233 -4.83 4.05 20.92
N SER A 234 -3.91 3.07 21.00
CA SER A 234 -3.74 2.13 19.89
C SER A 234 -4.98 1.26 19.71
N TRP A 235 -5.19 0.75 18.52
CA TRP A 235 -6.30 -0.18 18.26
C TRP A 235 -6.24 -1.38 19.19
N LYS A 236 -5.06 -1.98 19.36
CA LYS A 236 -4.85 -3.11 20.26
C LYS A 236 -5.29 -2.79 21.69
N THR A 237 -4.78 -1.72 22.27
CA THR A 237 -5.09 -1.36 23.68
C THR A 237 -6.55 -1.00 23.88
N GLU A 238 -7.15 -0.29 22.93
CA GLU A 238 -8.58 0.11 23.03
C GLU A 238 -9.52 -1.10 22.88
N PHE A 239 -9.21 -2.05 21.99
CA PHE A 239 -9.95 -3.31 21.90
C PHE A 239 -9.79 -4.14 23.18
N GLU A 240 -8.60 -4.22 23.76
CA GLU A 240 -8.35 -4.93 25.02
C GLU A 240 -9.13 -4.29 26.19
N LYS A 241 -9.12 -2.96 26.30
CA LYS A 241 -9.93 -2.23 27.28
C LYS A 241 -11.44 -2.47 27.12
N ALA A 242 -11.88 -2.68 25.90
CA ALA A 242 -13.28 -3.00 25.60
C ALA A 242 -13.64 -4.47 25.90
N GLY A 243 -12.69 -5.28 26.36
CA GLY A 243 -12.90 -6.68 26.78
C GLY A 243 -12.64 -7.72 25.72
N PHE A 244 -11.98 -7.37 24.62
CA PHE A 244 -11.66 -8.31 23.55
C PHE A 244 -10.29 -8.97 23.75
N GLU A 245 -10.19 -10.22 23.29
CA GLU A 245 -8.90 -10.88 23.08
C GLU A 245 -8.36 -10.46 21.72
N VAL A 246 -7.17 -9.89 21.67
CA VAL A 246 -6.61 -9.25 20.46
C VAL A 246 -5.41 -10.00 19.93
N THR A 247 -5.41 -10.30 18.65
CA THR A 247 -4.26 -10.77 17.88
C THR A 247 -3.92 -9.71 16.83
N THR A 248 -2.66 -9.34 16.72
CA THR A 248 -2.19 -8.39 15.70
C THR A 248 -1.37 -9.10 14.63
N VAL A 249 -1.64 -8.77 13.37
CA VAL A 249 -0.89 -9.25 12.20
C VAL A 249 -0.29 -8.03 11.51
N VAL A 250 0.98 -7.74 11.81
CA VAL A 250 1.67 -6.55 11.32
C VAL A 250 2.31 -6.84 9.95
N GLU A 251 1.46 -7.05 8.96
CA GLU A 251 1.85 -7.37 7.59
C GLU A 251 1.08 -6.50 6.60
N GLY A 252 1.81 -5.84 5.69
CA GLY A 252 1.21 -5.01 4.64
C GLY A 252 0.62 -5.84 3.50
N LEU A 253 -0.26 -5.22 2.72
CA LEU A 253 -0.88 -5.87 1.54
C LEU A 253 0.15 -6.26 0.48
N GLY A 254 1.28 -5.55 0.40
CA GLY A 254 2.37 -5.88 -0.51
C GLY A 254 3.02 -7.23 -0.25
N SER A 255 2.86 -7.80 0.94
CA SER A 255 3.31 -9.17 1.27
C SER A 255 2.36 -10.25 0.76
N VAL A 256 1.13 -9.88 0.37
CA VAL A 256 0.12 -10.80 -0.13
C VAL A 256 0.28 -10.97 -1.64
N GLN A 257 0.53 -12.19 -2.09
CA GLN A 257 0.78 -12.48 -3.51
C GLN A 257 -0.35 -12.03 -4.42
N GLN A 258 -1.61 -12.26 -4.04
CA GLN A 258 -2.77 -11.85 -4.82
C GLN A 258 -2.88 -10.33 -4.97
N SER A 259 -2.50 -9.58 -3.93
CA SER A 259 -2.45 -8.10 -4.00
C SER A 259 -1.39 -7.62 -4.99
N ARG A 260 -0.23 -8.27 -5.02
CA ARG A 260 0.81 -7.99 -6.03
C ARG A 260 0.33 -8.28 -7.45
N ILE A 261 -0.39 -9.39 -7.64
CA ILE A 261 -1.00 -9.73 -8.93
C ILE A 261 -2.01 -8.66 -9.36
N CYS A 262 -2.81 -8.12 -8.45
CA CYS A 262 -3.74 -7.02 -8.75
C CYS A 262 -2.98 -5.78 -9.28
N LEU A 263 -1.85 -5.42 -8.70
CA LEU A 263 -1.01 -4.32 -9.19
C LEU A 263 -0.39 -4.61 -10.57
N LEU A 264 0.01 -5.87 -10.83
CA LEU A 264 0.51 -6.29 -12.15
C LEU A 264 -0.57 -6.17 -13.23
N HIS A 265 -1.82 -6.37 -12.89
CA HIS A 265 -2.95 -6.36 -13.80
C HIS A 265 -3.70 -5.03 -13.83
N THR A 266 -3.17 -3.96 -13.25
CA THR A 266 -3.73 -2.62 -13.43
C THR A 266 -3.49 -2.15 -14.87
N HIS A 267 -4.20 -2.77 -15.83
CA HIS A 267 -4.06 -2.49 -17.25
C HIS A 267 -4.60 -1.12 -17.68
N ARG A 268 -5.10 -0.32 -16.75
CA ARG A 268 -5.63 1.01 -17.04
C ARG A 268 -4.50 2.03 -17.05
N GLN A 269 -3.58 1.79 -17.95
CA GLN A 269 -2.51 2.73 -18.19
C GLN A 269 -3.08 3.95 -18.91
N ARG A 270 -2.78 5.11 -18.39
CA ARG A 270 -3.13 6.37 -19.04
C ARG A 270 -1.87 6.96 -19.64
N LEU A 271 -1.96 7.33 -20.91
CA LEU A 271 -0.93 8.18 -21.50
C LEU A 271 -1.01 9.55 -20.82
N ILE A 272 0.11 10.06 -20.39
CA ILE A 272 0.21 11.43 -19.89
C ILE A 272 0.40 12.34 -21.09
N PRO A 273 -0.50 13.33 -21.29
CA PRO A 273 -0.43 14.21 -22.44
C PRO A 273 0.79 15.12 -22.42
#